data_27e5355f1855677e9b01126e18612b4a
#
_entry.id   27e5355f1855677e9b01126e18612b4a
#
_cell.length_a   1.000
_cell.length_b   1.000
_cell.length_c   1.000
_cell.angle_alpha   90.00
_cell.angle_beta   90.00
_cell.angle_gamma   90.00
#
_symmetry.space_group_name_H-M   'P 1'
#
loop_
_entity.id
_entity.type
_entity.pdbx_description
1 polymer ?
#
loop_
_entity_poly.entity_id
_entity_poly.type
_entity_poly.pdbx_seq_one_letter_code
_entity_poly.pdbx_strand_id
1 'polypeptide(L)'
;TVAYAYEDYFNGTIAANHGYDMYGALVKHSCVCQGYAETMFYLLREAGLSCAIASSENINHAWNIVKIRGNWYHIDATWDDPVWDMPGRSYHDYFLVSFDTMNKNTLINHTKDRTDMVVSAQWGDTYTTAVDTTYESGKFWNGIEKAIFYKDGYWYSISEGSSKTSFNINKYQYSTNINKVLYSGTAKWTTPSGGYYPGVYSSIYLRGDNLYFTTPDSLNKIDITSTNVTPTELINIRTQYNSSTGNNLYAFGEQYGKLVYFITDSPNIKKTKDSSNSSKYNKEYAEYTFEMCISHKWDAGVVTKEPTYTSTGTKKYTCTNCGETKIETIAK
;
A
#
# COMPACT_ATOMS: atom_id res chain seq x y z
N THR A 1 7.29 -0.36 2.10
CA THR A 1 6.43 0.62 2.78
C THR A 1 7.23 1.37 3.82
N VAL A 2 6.89 2.63 4.02
CA VAL A 2 7.48 3.51 5.04
C VAL A 2 6.34 3.89 5.98
N ALA A 3 6.61 3.94 7.27
CA ALA A 3 5.68 4.40 8.27
C ALA A 3 6.11 5.75 8.86
N TYR A 4 5.17 6.61 9.23
CA TYR A 4 5.50 7.84 9.89
C TYR A 4 6.05 7.58 11.31
N ALA A 5 7.20 8.18 11.63
CA ALA A 5 7.95 7.95 12.87
C ALA A 5 7.31 8.66 14.08
N TYR A 6 6.07 8.38 14.39
CA TYR A 6 5.33 9.05 15.47
C TYR A 6 5.97 8.90 16.84
N GLU A 7 6.42 7.68 17.16
CA GLU A 7 7.01 7.41 18.47
C GLU A 7 8.31 8.21 18.64
N ASP A 8 9.16 8.23 17.62
CA ASP A 8 10.40 9.01 17.61
C ASP A 8 10.13 10.52 17.65
N TYR A 9 9.09 10.98 16.95
CA TYR A 9 8.66 12.37 16.97
C TYR A 9 8.29 12.82 18.39
N PHE A 10 7.45 12.08 19.08
CA PHE A 10 7.03 12.42 20.44
C PHE A 10 8.11 12.19 21.48
N ASN A 11 9.07 11.31 21.24
CA ASN A 11 10.18 11.04 22.15
C ASN A 11 11.41 11.93 21.88
N GLY A 12 11.41 12.71 20.81
CA GLY A 12 12.54 13.56 20.41
C GLY A 12 13.76 12.76 19.90
N THR A 13 13.55 11.56 19.41
CA THR A 13 14.62 10.63 18.96
C THR A 13 14.76 10.53 17.44
N ILE A 14 14.04 11.38 16.66
CA ILE A 14 14.01 11.31 15.20
C ILE A 14 15.40 11.34 14.59
N ALA A 15 16.25 12.29 14.99
CA ALA A 15 17.60 12.44 14.43
C ALA A 15 18.48 11.23 14.75
N ALA A 16 18.38 10.69 15.96
CA ALA A 16 19.14 9.50 16.38
C ALA A 16 18.72 8.22 15.60
N ASN A 17 17.47 8.19 15.12
CA ASN A 17 16.89 7.06 14.39
C ASN A 17 16.81 7.31 12.87
N HIS A 18 17.52 8.32 12.35
CA HIS A 18 17.52 8.65 10.92
C HIS A 18 16.15 9.03 10.34
N GLY A 19 15.25 9.54 11.16
CA GLY A 19 13.89 9.88 10.69
C GLY A 19 13.83 11.07 9.74
N TYR A 20 14.89 11.86 9.61
CA TYR A 20 14.98 13.01 8.70
C TYR A 20 15.61 12.70 7.33
N ASP A 21 16.11 11.50 7.11
CA ASP A 21 16.89 11.16 5.92
C ASP A 21 16.39 9.91 5.20
N MET A 22 16.92 9.67 3.99
CA MET A 22 16.57 8.51 3.16
C MET A 22 16.90 7.17 3.80
N TYR A 23 17.89 7.10 4.71
CA TYR A 23 18.22 5.85 5.39
C TYR A 23 17.07 5.42 6.33
N GLY A 24 16.44 6.39 6.99
CA GLY A 24 15.23 6.16 7.77
C GLY A 24 14.12 5.55 6.92
N ALA A 25 13.83 6.13 5.76
CA ALA A 25 12.79 5.62 4.87
C ALA A 25 13.15 4.25 4.24
N LEU A 26 14.34 4.12 3.62
CA LEU A 26 14.68 2.97 2.79
C LEU A 26 15.21 1.77 3.57
N VAL A 27 15.81 1.99 4.75
CA VAL A 27 16.45 0.93 5.55
C VAL A 27 15.73 0.67 6.86
N LYS A 28 15.31 1.74 7.55
CA LYS A 28 14.54 1.62 8.79
C LYS A 28 13.03 1.48 8.56
N HIS A 29 12.57 1.83 7.35
CA HIS A 29 11.16 1.88 6.97
C HIS A 29 10.31 2.81 7.87
N SER A 30 10.95 3.85 8.43
CA SER A 30 10.29 4.82 9.30
C SER A 30 10.99 6.17 9.20
N CYS A 31 10.23 7.24 8.95
CA CYS A 31 10.75 8.59 8.90
C CYS A 31 9.63 9.62 9.08
N VAL A 32 10.00 10.90 9.15
CA VAL A 32 9.06 12.04 9.12
C VAL A 32 9.06 12.68 7.73
N CYS A 33 8.30 13.75 7.53
CA CYS A 33 8.06 14.40 6.24
C CYS A 33 9.35 14.67 5.43
N GLN A 34 10.43 15.10 6.07
CA GLN A 34 11.70 15.34 5.39
C GLN A 34 12.28 14.03 4.81
N GLY A 35 12.26 12.92 5.55
CA GLY A 35 12.74 11.63 5.04
C GLY A 35 11.89 11.11 3.87
N TYR A 36 10.57 11.29 3.91
CA TYR A 36 9.68 11.01 2.76
C TYR A 36 10.06 11.89 1.57
N ALA A 37 10.19 13.20 1.76
CA ALA A 37 10.46 14.16 0.69
C ALA A 37 11.82 13.91 0.03
N GLU A 38 12.88 13.67 0.80
CA GLU A 38 14.22 13.34 0.27
C GLU A 38 14.22 12.03 -0.52
N THR A 39 13.55 11.01 0.01
CA THR A 39 13.45 9.70 -0.65
C THR A 39 12.69 9.81 -1.97
N MET A 40 11.54 10.47 -1.96
CA MET A 40 10.75 10.67 -3.17
C MET A 40 11.50 11.51 -4.21
N PHE A 41 12.19 12.58 -3.78
CA PHE A 41 13.02 13.40 -4.67
C PHE A 41 14.10 12.57 -5.37
N TYR A 42 14.80 11.72 -4.61
CA TYR A 42 15.82 10.83 -5.16
C TYR A 42 15.21 9.85 -6.18
N LEU A 43 14.10 9.19 -5.84
CA LEU A 43 13.44 8.22 -6.72
C LEU A 43 12.90 8.86 -8.00
N LEU A 44 12.30 10.05 -7.91
CA LEU A 44 11.80 10.79 -9.07
C LEU A 44 12.95 11.22 -10.00
N ARG A 45 14.07 11.68 -9.42
CA ARG A 45 15.28 12.02 -10.17
C ARG A 45 15.85 10.81 -10.89
N GLU A 46 15.99 9.67 -10.22
CA GLU A 46 16.48 8.43 -10.83
C GLU A 46 15.53 7.90 -11.91
N ALA A 47 14.25 8.18 -11.81
CA ALA A 47 13.26 7.92 -12.86
C ALA A 47 13.36 8.91 -14.05
N GLY A 48 14.24 9.91 -14.00
CA GLY A 48 14.45 10.90 -15.06
C GLY A 48 13.39 12.00 -15.10
N LEU A 49 12.62 12.20 -14.02
CA LEU A 49 11.59 13.23 -13.94
C LEU A 49 12.14 14.52 -13.33
N SER A 50 11.79 15.68 -13.92
CA SER A 50 12.03 16.95 -13.26
C SER A 50 11.22 17.01 -11.97
N CYS A 51 11.89 17.33 -10.85
CA CYS A 51 11.26 17.30 -9.54
C CYS A 51 11.90 18.31 -8.59
N ALA A 52 11.20 18.56 -7.47
CA ALA A 52 11.67 19.45 -6.43
C ALA A 52 11.21 18.97 -5.05
N ILE A 53 11.90 19.43 -4.01
CA ILE A 53 11.39 19.43 -2.64
C ILE A 53 10.84 20.81 -2.36
N ALA A 54 9.64 20.88 -1.83
CA ALA A 54 9.04 22.07 -1.27
C ALA A 54 8.98 21.98 0.25
N SER A 55 9.03 23.13 0.92
CA SER A 55 8.84 23.22 2.36
C SER A 55 8.04 24.46 2.73
N SER A 56 7.41 24.44 3.90
CA SER A 56 6.67 25.55 4.49
C SER A 56 6.93 25.57 5.99
N GLU A 57 7.38 26.72 6.49
CA GLU A 57 7.60 26.92 7.93
C GLU A 57 6.27 27.05 8.68
N ASN A 58 5.25 27.65 8.08
CA ASN A 58 3.93 27.81 8.68
C ASN A 58 3.32 26.49 9.13
N ILE A 59 3.60 25.41 8.42
CA ILE A 59 3.10 24.08 8.75
C ILE A 59 4.20 23.12 9.23
N ASN A 60 5.47 23.57 9.27
CA ASN A 60 6.64 22.77 9.63
C ASN A 60 6.66 21.44 8.84
N HIS A 61 6.65 21.54 7.51
CA HIS A 61 6.44 20.39 6.63
C HIS A 61 7.28 20.48 5.35
N ALA A 62 7.63 19.31 4.79
CA ALA A 62 8.28 19.17 3.49
C ALA A 62 7.57 18.09 2.66
N TRP A 63 7.47 18.34 1.34
CA TRP A 63 6.85 17.44 0.36
C TRP A 63 7.51 17.59 -1.01
N ASN A 64 6.96 16.98 -2.05
CA ASN A 64 7.55 16.95 -3.37
C ASN A 64 6.70 17.67 -4.42
N ILE A 65 7.38 18.11 -5.46
CA ILE A 65 6.81 18.64 -6.69
C ILE A 65 7.41 17.86 -7.85
N VAL A 66 6.62 17.45 -8.84
CA VAL A 66 7.05 16.66 -9.99
C VAL A 66 6.46 17.23 -11.28
N LYS A 67 7.24 17.16 -12.38
CA LYS A 67 6.76 17.54 -13.70
C LYS A 67 6.35 16.32 -14.50
N ILE A 68 5.06 16.26 -14.87
CA ILE A 68 4.48 15.17 -15.68
C ILE A 68 3.88 15.77 -16.96
N ARG A 69 4.33 15.29 -18.13
CA ARG A 69 3.83 15.74 -19.45
C ARG A 69 3.83 17.26 -19.63
N GLY A 70 4.86 17.93 -19.08
CA GLY A 70 5.03 19.37 -19.20
C GLY A 70 4.42 20.21 -18.09
N ASN A 71 3.55 19.64 -17.25
CA ASN A 71 2.89 20.33 -16.14
C ASN A 71 3.47 19.92 -14.79
N TRP A 72 3.51 20.84 -13.84
CA TRP A 72 3.94 20.61 -12.47
C TRP A 72 2.77 20.18 -11.59
N TYR A 73 3.03 19.26 -10.65
CA TYR A 73 2.07 18.75 -9.66
C TYR A 73 2.74 18.57 -8.32
N HIS A 74 1.99 18.71 -7.25
CA HIS A 74 2.42 18.37 -5.89
C HIS A 74 2.15 16.90 -5.59
N ILE A 75 3.04 16.30 -4.79
CA ILE A 75 2.90 14.97 -4.20
C ILE A 75 3.31 15.06 -2.74
N ASP A 76 2.46 14.61 -1.83
CA ASP A 76 2.78 14.55 -0.42
C ASP A 76 2.60 13.13 0.12
N ALA A 77 3.66 12.33 0.03
CA ALA A 77 3.65 10.95 0.50
C ALA A 77 3.47 10.82 2.01
N THR A 78 3.80 11.87 2.78
CA THR A 78 3.60 11.88 4.22
C THR A 78 2.11 12.00 4.58
N TRP A 79 1.38 12.86 3.87
CA TRP A 79 -0.03 13.07 4.14
C TRP A 79 -0.93 12.05 3.46
N ASP A 80 -0.42 11.34 2.47
CA ASP A 80 -1.05 10.16 1.89
C ASP A 80 -0.79 8.89 2.71
N ASP A 81 0.06 8.96 3.76
CA ASP A 81 0.28 7.88 4.72
C ASP A 81 -0.67 8.04 5.94
N PRO A 82 -1.55 7.06 6.21
CA PRO A 82 -2.56 7.20 7.27
C PRO A 82 -1.96 7.21 8.67
N VAL A 83 -2.49 8.08 9.50
CA VAL A 83 -2.26 8.11 10.95
C VAL A 83 -3.30 7.21 11.63
N TRP A 84 -2.97 6.29 12.45
CA TRP A 84 -1.72 5.58 12.67
C TRP A 84 -1.45 4.65 11.50
N ASP A 85 -0.16 4.33 11.25
CA ASP A 85 0.20 3.44 10.15
C ASP A 85 -0.62 2.14 10.17
N MET A 86 -1.27 1.84 9.04
CA MET A 86 -2.09 0.67 8.84
C MET A 86 -1.61 -0.08 7.58
N PRO A 87 -1.04 -1.28 7.71
CA PRO A 87 -0.54 -2.03 6.58
C PRO A 87 -1.58 -2.18 5.46
N GLY A 88 -1.17 -1.86 4.23
CA GLY A 88 -2.02 -1.93 3.05
C GLY A 88 -2.97 -0.76 2.86
N ARG A 89 -2.94 0.27 3.72
CA ARG A 89 -3.59 1.56 3.49
C ARG A 89 -2.62 2.58 2.92
N SER A 90 -3.13 3.41 2.01
CA SER A 90 -2.48 4.59 1.47
C SER A 90 -3.55 5.49 0.88
N TYR A 91 -3.57 6.75 1.25
CA TYR A 91 -4.42 7.76 0.61
C TYR A 91 -3.80 8.20 -0.71
N HIS A 92 -4.56 8.90 -1.52
CA HIS A 92 -4.13 9.47 -2.78
C HIS A 92 -4.71 10.87 -2.97
N ASP A 93 -5.00 11.55 -1.84
CA ASP A 93 -5.63 12.86 -1.81
C ASP A 93 -4.62 13.98 -2.13
N TYR A 94 -3.34 13.70 -1.90
CA TYR A 94 -2.21 14.60 -2.18
C TYR A 94 -1.31 14.08 -3.29
N PHE A 95 -1.83 13.20 -4.15
CA PHE A 95 -1.09 12.60 -5.26
C PHE A 95 -1.40 13.28 -6.59
N LEU A 96 -0.42 13.98 -7.15
CA LEU A 96 -0.50 14.72 -8.43
C LEU A 96 -1.58 15.82 -8.42
N VAL A 97 -1.54 16.66 -7.41
CA VAL A 97 -2.51 17.77 -7.25
C VAL A 97 -1.89 19.13 -7.59
N SER A 98 -2.77 20.09 -7.92
CA SER A 98 -2.39 21.51 -8.09
C SER A 98 -1.98 22.14 -6.77
N PHE A 99 -1.30 23.31 -6.83
CA PHE A 99 -0.99 24.08 -5.62
C PHE A 99 -2.26 24.53 -4.90
N ASP A 100 -3.29 24.90 -5.64
CA ASP A 100 -4.58 25.31 -5.08
C ASP A 100 -5.23 24.19 -4.26
N THR A 101 -5.25 22.98 -4.78
CA THR A 101 -5.77 21.81 -4.05
C THR A 101 -4.90 21.47 -2.86
N MET A 102 -3.57 21.48 -3.04
CA MET A 102 -2.62 21.28 -1.96
C MET A 102 -2.81 22.26 -0.81
N ASN A 103 -3.04 23.55 -1.12
CA ASN A 103 -3.19 24.61 -0.14
C ASN A 103 -4.59 24.65 0.51
N LYS A 104 -5.63 24.24 -0.22
CA LYS A 104 -7.03 24.29 0.23
C LYS A 104 -7.55 22.99 0.82
N ASN A 105 -6.80 21.90 0.66
CA ASN A 105 -7.28 20.58 1.10
C ASN A 105 -7.51 20.58 2.61
N THR A 106 -8.77 20.53 3.01
CA THR A 106 -9.23 20.53 4.40
C THR A 106 -9.43 19.14 4.98
N LEU A 107 -9.11 18.10 4.20
CA LEU A 107 -9.16 16.73 4.68
C LEU A 107 -8.23 16.58 5.88
N ILE A 108 -8.78 16.17 7.00
CA ILE A 108 -8.03 15.87 8.24
C ILE A 108 -7.43 17.10 8.96
N ASN A 109 -8.17 18.21 9.13
CA ASN A 109 -7.73 19.38 9.90
C ASN A 109 -6.43 20.09 9.41
N HIS A 110 -6.04 19.90 8.17
CA HIS A 110 -4.88 20.56 7.57
C HIS A 110 -5.27 21.90 6.90
N THR A 111 -5.93 22.79 7.64
CA THR A 111 -6.31 24.14 7.19
C THR A 111 -5.16 25.15 7.23
N LYS A 112 -3.93 24.66 7.35
CA LYS A 112 -2.79 25.54 7.50
C LYS A 112 -2.33 26.09 6.15
N ASP A 113 -2.06 27.38 6.16
CA ASP A 113 -1.60 28.16 5.02
C ASP A 113 -0.19 27.73 4.58
N ARG A 114 -0.04 27.40 3.31
CA ARG A 114 1.25 27.10 2.65
C ARG A 114 1.70 28.21 1.73
N THR A 115 1.17 29.43 1.89
CA THR A 115 1.55 30.57 1.04
C THR A 115 3.02 30.96 1.20
N ASP A 116 3.66 30.55 2.29
CA ASP A 116 5.09 30.70 2.54
C ASP A 116 5.95 29.60 1.87
N MET A 117 5.35 28.75 1.03
CA MET A 117 6.06 27.66 0.38
C MET A 117 7.30 28.13 -0.37
N VAL A 118 8.43 27.48 -0.11
CA VAL A 118 9.67 27.64 -0.86
C VAL A 118 10.10 26.34 -1.49
N VAL A 119 10.75 26.42 -2.65
CA VAL A 119 11.42 25.29 -3.28
C VAL A 119 12.81 25.16 -2.64
N SER A 120 13.00 24.12 -1.82
CA SER A 120 14.22 23.91 -1.03
C SER A 120 15.31 23.13 -1.79
N ALA A 121 14.89 22.29 -2.77
CA ALA A 121 15.78 21.59 -3.69
C ALA A 121 15.07 21.36 -5.02
N GLN A 122 15.85 21.40 -6.13
CA GLN A 122 15.28 21.21 -7.47
C GLN A 122 16.27 20.46 -8.37
N TRP A 123 15.73 19.64 -9.27
CA TRP A 123 16.45 18.94 -10.32
C TRP A 123 15.65 18.97 -11.62
N GLY A 124 16.35 19.17 -12.75
CA GLY A 124 15.74 19.30 -14.07
C GLY A 124 15.16 20.68 -14.34
N ASP A 125 13.95 20.76 -14.88
CA ASP A 125 13.32 22.01 -15.28
C ASP A 125 13.00 22.91 -14.09
N THR A 126 13.04 24.23 -14.33
CA THR A 126 12.66 25.21 -13.31
C THR A 126 11.20 25.10 -12.96
N TYR A 127 10.92 25.00 -11.67
CA TYR A 127 9.56 24.96 -11.15
C TYR A 127 8.78 26.24 -11.49
N THR A 128 7.56 26.02 -11.94
CA THR A 128 6.53 27.05 -12.02
C THR A 128 5.29 26.58 -11.29
N THR A 129 4.45 27.50 -10.80
CA THR A 129 3.28 27.14 -9.99
C THR A 129 2.45 26.03 -10.65
N ALA A 130 2.18 24.99 -9.91
CA ALA A 130 1.37 23.86 -10.34
C ALA A 130 -0.11 24.25 -10.41
N VAL A 131 -0.62 24.48 -11.60
CA VAL A 131 -2.02 24.92 -11.84
C VAL A 131 -2.88 23.86 -12.52
N ASP A 132 -2.28 22.79 -13.01
CA ASP A 132 -2.99 21.74 -13.75
C ASP A 132 -3.70 20.79 -12.77
N THR A 133 -4.98 20.49 -13.07
CA THR A 133 -5.87 19.67 -12.24
C THR A 133 -6.22 18.34 -12.91
N THR A 134 -5.50 17.97 -13.98
CA THR A 134 -5.81 16.78 -14.81
C THR A 134 -5.88 15.48 -13.99
N TYR A 135 -5.16 15.37 -12.90
CA TYR A 135 -5.07 14.15 -12.09
C TYR A 135 -5.90 14.19 -10.80
N GLU A 136 -6.58 15.29 -10.49
CA GLU A 136 -7.35 15.47 -9.27
C GLU A 136 -8.67 14.70 -9.25
N SER A 137 -9.18 14.31 -10.40
CA SER A 137 -10.43 13.56 -10.52
C SER A 137 -10.45 12.61 -11.70
N GLY A 138 -11.33 11.61 -11.66
CA GLY A 138 -11.58 10.69 -12.76
C GLY A 138 -10.44 9.72 -13.08
N LYS A 139 -9.46 9.58 -12.19
CA LYS A 139 -8.40 8.59 -12.30
C LYS A 139 -8.73 7.37 -11.44
N PHE A 140 -8.15 6.21 -11.79
CA PHE A 140 -8.46 4.96 -11.10
C PHE A 140 -8.07 4.96 -9.62
N TRP A 141 -7.15 5.83 -9.21
CA TRP A 141 -6.70 5.95 -7.81
C TRP A 141 -7.52 6.93 -6.97
N ASN A 142 -8.29 7.83 -7.60
CA ASN A 142 -9.07 8.82 -6.84
C ASN A 142 -10.11 8.12 -5.96
N GLY A 143 -10.08 8.45 -4.66
CA GLY A 143 -10.95 7.86 -3.65
C GLY A 143 -10.57 6.43 -3.23
N ILE A 144 -9.42 5.92 -3.66
CA ILE A 144 -8.87 4.65 -3.14
C ILE A 144 -8.00 4.95 -1.94
N GLU A 145 -8.41 4.44 -0.77
CA GLU A 145 -7.68 4.55 0.51
C GLU A 145 -6.85 3.29 0.79
N LYS A 146 -6.33 2.65 -0.25
CA LYS A 146 -5.58 1.39 -0.17
C LYS A 146 -4.40 1.40 -1.09
N ALA A 147 -3.38 0.62 -0.75
CA ALA A 147 -2.22 0.43 -1.61
C ALA A 147 -2.66 -0.06 -3.01
N ILE A 148 -2.02 0.49 -4.02
CA ILE A 148 -2.16 0.07 -5.42
C ILE A 148 -0.83 -0.49 -5.90
N PHE A 149 -0.87 -1.46 -6.80
CA PHE A 149 0.32 -2.18 -7.25
C PHE A 149 0.41 -2.16 -8.76
N TYR A 150 1.63 -2.00 -9.28
CA TYR A 150 1.89 -2.06 -10.71
C TYR A 150 2.66 -3.33 -11.07
N LYS A 151 2.21 -4.00 -12.14
CA LYS A 151 2.93 -5.14 -12.72
C LYS A 151 2.55 -5.31 -14.20
N ASP A 152 3.57 -5.48 -15.03
CA ASP A 152 3.43 -5.86 -16.46
C ASP A 152 2.44 -4.99 -17.25
N GLY A 153 2.49 -3.67 -17.06
CA GLY A 153 1.63 -2.72 -17.77
C GLY A 153 0.25 -2.51 -17.14
N TYR A 154 -0.04 -3.14 -16.01
CA TYR A 154 -1.33 -3.06 -15.32
C TYR A 154 -1.18 -2.58 -13.88
N TRP A 155 -2.19 -1.85 -13.42
CA TRP A 155 -2.39 -1.50 -12.02
C TRP A 155 -3.41 -2.43 -11.38
N TYR A 156 -3.14 -2.82 -10.15
CA TYR A 156 -4.02 -3.66 -9.36
C TYR A 156 -4.47 -2.88 -8.14
N SER A 157 -5.78 -2.89 -7.91
CA SER A 157 -6.41 -2.18 -6.80
C SER A 157 -7.58 -2.99 -6.24
N ILE A 158 -8.03 -2.61 -5.05
CA ILE A 158 -9.29 -3.10 -4.48
C ILE A 158 -10.23 -1.91 -4.27
N SER A 159 -11.47 -2.05 -4.65
CA SER A 159 -12.48 -1.02 -4.51
C SER A 159 -13.77 -1.58 -3.92
N GLU A 160 -14.65 -0.70 -3.45
CA GLU A 160 -16.01 -1.06 -3.10
C GLU A 160 -16.73 -1.66 -4.33
N GLY A 161 -17.55 -2.67 -4.10
CA GLY A 161 -18.37 -3.29 -5.15
C GLY A 161 -19.72 -2.62 -5.30
N SER A 162 -20.73 -3.37 -5.71
CA SER A 162 -22.10 -2.88 -5.89
C SER A 162 -22.83 -2.58 -4.58
N SER A 163 -22.28 -3.00 -3.45
CA SER A 163 -22.80 -2.73 -2.12
C SER A 163 -21.65 -2.48 -1.15
N LYS A 164 -21.93 -1.85 -0.01
CA LYS A 164 -20.95 -1.58 1.07
C LYS A 164 -20.34 -2.84 1.70
N THR A 165 -20.92 -4.01 1.43
CA THR A 165 -20.42 -5.31 1.89
C THR A 165 -19.83 -6.14 0.76
N SER A 166 -19.63 -5.55 -0.41
CA SER A 166 -18.98 -6.21 -1.55
C SER A 166 -17.72 -5.45 -1.96
N PHE A 167 -16.78 -6.15 -2.57
CA PHE A 167 -15.56 -5.57 -3.11
C PHE A 167 -15.20 -6.16 -4.46
N ASN A 168 -14.43 -5.40 -5.21
CA ASN A 168 -13.83 -5.82 -6.47
C ASN A 168 -12.32 -5.72 -6.41
N ILE A 169 -11.63 -6.76 -6.84
CA ILE A 169 -10.21 -6.72 -7.18
C ILE A 169 -10.12 -6.38 -8.65
N ASN A 170 -9.47 -5.26 -8.96
CA ASN A 170 -9.42 -4.67 -10.28
C ASN A 170 -8.04 -4.82 -10.91
N LYS A 171 -8.03 -4.98 -12.23
CA LYS A 171 -6.86 -4.88 -13.10
C LYS A 171 -7.12 -3.76 -14.10
N TYR A 172 -6.37 -2.67 -13.99
CA TYR A 172 -6.55 -1.48 -14.80
C TYR A 172 -5.35 -1.26 -15.71
N GLN A 173 -5.61 -1.01 -16.99
CA GLN A 173 -4.60 -0.64 -17.98
C GLN A 173 -4.70 0.84 -18.30
N TYR A 174 -3.70 1.61 -17.85
CA TYR A 174 -3.72 3.07 -17.97
C TYR A 174 -3.71 3.54 -19.44
N SER A 175 -2.94 2.87 -20.32
CA SER A 175 -2.79 3.26 -21.73
C SER A 175 -4.09 3.16 -22.53
N THR A 176 -4.99 2.26 -22.16
CA THR A 176 -6.28 2.03 -22.84
C THR A 176 -7.48 2.53 -22.05
N ASN A 177 -7.26 2.94 -20.79
CA ASN A 177 -8.32 3.30 -19.84
C ASN A 177 -9.32 2.17 -19.59
N ILE A 178 -8.85 0.90 -19.64
CA ILE A 178 -9.70 -0.27 -19.43
C ILE A 178 -9.51 -0.79 -18.01
N ASN A 179 -10.62 -0.89 -17.28
CA ASN A 179 -10.69 -1.57 -15.99
C ASN A 179 -11.39 -2.92 -16.16
N LYS A 180 -10.72 -3.99 -15.70
CA LYS A 180 -11.28 -5.33 -15.65
C LYS A 180 -11.38 -5.78 -14.19
N VAL A 181 -12.57 -6.20 -13.78
CA VAL A 181 -12.74 -6.88 -12.50
C VAL A 181 -12.19 -8.30 -12.63
N LEU A 182 -11.19 -8.63 -11.81
CA LEU A 182 -10.60 -9.98 -11.74
C LEU A 182 -11.40 -10.88 -10.82
N TYR A 183 -11.83 -10.33 -9.68
CA TYR A 183 -12.59 -11.07 -8.68
C TYR A 183 -13.55 -10.12 -7.95
N SER A 184 -14.75 -10.59 -7.66
CA SER A 184 -15.72 -9.92 -6.81
C SER A 184 -16.06 -10.81 -5.64
N GLY A 185 -16.04 -10.22 -4.45
CA GLY A 185 -16.36 -10.92 -3.20
C GLY A 185 -17.33 -10.14 -2.32
N THR A 186 -17.87 -10.85 -1.34
CA THR A 186 -18.64 -10.25 -0.24
C THR A 186 -17.86 -10.38 1.05
N ALA A 187 -17.81 -9.28 1.82
CA ALA A 187 -17.12 -9.23 3.09
C ALA A 187 -17.84 -8.27 4.04
N LYS A 188 -18.12 -8.72 5.25
CA LYS A 188 -18.89 -7.96 6.24
C LYS A 188 -18.13 -7.90 7.55
N TRP A 189 -17.50 -6.75 7.82
CA TRP A 189 -16.80 -6.52 9.07
C TRP A 189 -17.81 -6.26 10.18
N THR A 190 -17.77 -7.10 11.21
CA THR A 190 -18.71 -7.08 12.31
C THR A 190 -18.14 -6.35 13.54
N THR A 191 -19.01 -5.74 14.33
CA THR A 191 -18.68 -5.23 15.66
C THR A 191 -18.82 -6.32 16.72
N PRO A 192 -18.25 -6.15 17.93
CA PRO A 192 -18.44 -7.09 19.05
C PRO A 192 -19.92 -7.27 19.44
N SER A 193 -20.77 -6.26 19.21
CA SER A 193 -22.22 -6.29 19.47
C SER A 193 -23.04 -6.94 18.35
N GLY A 194 -22.41 -7.49 17.30
CA GLY A 194 -23.09 -8.13 16.17
C GLY A 194 -23.53 -7.18 15.06
N GLY A 195 -23.29 -5.87 15.18
CA GLY A 195 -23.42 -4.91 14.09
C GLY A 195 -22.37 -5.10 13.02
N TYR A 196 -22.29 -4.20 12.05
CA TYR A 196 -21.20 -4.18 11.06
C TYR A 196 -20.85 -2.74 10.68
N TYR A 197 -19.61 -2.55 10.25
CA TYR A 197 -19.16 -1.29 9.69
C TYR A 197 -19.57 -1.18 8.23
N PRO A 198 -20.01 0.00 7.77
CA PRO A 198 -20.19 0.26 6.35
C PRO A 198 -18.81 0.33 5.65
N GLY A 199 -18.79 -0.06 4.40
CA GLY A 199 -17.59 0.04 3.57
C GLY A 199 -16.73 -1.21 3.56
N VAL A 200 -15.68 -1.16 2.77
CA VAL A 200 -14.74 -2.26 2.53
C VAL A 200 -13.40 -1.95 3.20
N TYR A 201 -12.98 -2.82 4.09
CA TYR A 201 -11.69 -2.73 4.79
C TYR A 201 -10.68 -3.75 4.30
N SER A 202 -10.93 -4.42 3.18
CA SER A 202 -9.95 -5.30 2.55
C SER A 202 -8.67 -4.55 2.20
N SER A 203 -7.55 -5.20 2.46
CA SER A 203 -6.23 -4.77 1.97
C SER A 203 -5.76 -5.72 0.89
N ILE A 204 -4.89 -5.24 0.00
CA ILE A 204 -4.23 -6.07 -0.99
C ILE A 204 -2.72 -5.94 -0.89
N TYR A 205 -2.02 -6.98 -1.34
CA TYR A 205 -0.57 -6.98 -1.53
C TYR A 205 -0.23 -7.85 -2.74
N LEU A 206 0.56 -7.31 -3.67
CA LEU A 206 0.96 -8.04 -4.88
C LEU A 206 2.43 -8.48 -4.77
N ARG A 207 2.68 -9.78 -5.01
CA ARG A 207 4.03 -10.32 -5.13
C ARG A 207 4.08 -11.39 -6.22
N GLY A 208 4.97 -11.17 -7.19
CA GLY A 208 5.00 -12.04 -8.36
C GLY A 208 3.64 -12.07 -9.06
N ASP A 209 3.11 -13.25 -9.31
CA ASP A 209 1.81 -13.46 -9.91
C ASP A 209 0.68 -13.65 -8.89
N ASN A 210 1.00 -13.57 -7.60
CA ASN A 210 0.02 -13.74 -6.53
C ASN A 210 -0.41 -12.38 -5.97
N LEU A 211 -1.71 -12.13 -5.97
CA LEU A 211 -2.32 -11.02 -5.26
C LEU A 211 -3.00 -11.57 -4.00
N TYR A 212 -2.53 -11.09 -2.86
CA TYR A 212 -3.06 -11.40 -1.54
C TYR A 212 -4.11 -10.37 -1.18
N PHE A 213 -5.17 -10.79 -0.49
CA PHE A 213 -6.22 -9.88 -0.01
C PHE A 213 -6.90 -10.40 1.24
N THR A 214 -7.48 -9.48 2.01
CA THR A 214 -8.17 -9.81 3.25
C THR A 214 -9.68 -9.80 3.10
N THR A 215 -10.33 -10.69 3.85
CA THR A 215 -11.74 -10.62 4.24
C THR A 215 -11.79 -10.44 5.77
N PRO A 216 -12.97 -10.24 6.39
CA PRO A 216 -13.04 -10.17 7.85
C PRO A 216 -12.44 -11.36 8.59
N ASP A 217 -12.53 -12.53 7.98
CA ASP A 217 -12.18 -13.80 8.61
C ASP A 217 -10.87 -14.41 8.11
N SER A 218 -10.38 -13.96 6.95
CA SER A 218 -9.29 -14.67 6.29
C SER A 218 -8.36 -13.80 5.48
N LEU A 219 -7.11 -14.27 5.34
CA LEU A 219 -6.16 -13.86 4.33
C LEU A 219 -6.23 -14.85 3.17
N ASN A 220 -6.41 -14.34 1.99
CA ASN A 220 -6.58 -15.12 0.76
C ASN A 220 -5.56 -14.70 -0.29
N LYS A 221 -5.35 -15.55 -1.30
CA LYS A 221 -4.60 -15.20 -2.51
C LYS A 221 -5.34 -15.59 -3.78
N ILE A 222 -5.08 -14.86 -4.85
CA ILE A 222 -5.45 -15.20 -6.22
C ILE A 222 -4.23 -15.15 -7.13
N ASP A 223 -4.21 -16.00 -8.16
CA ASP A 223 -3.27 -15.89 -9.27
C ASP A 223 -3.82 -14.93 -10.32
N ILE A 224 -3.13 -13.80 -10.54
CA ILE A 224 -3.54 -12.75 -11.48
C ILE A 224 -3.35 -13.11 -12.97
N THR A 225 -2.69 -14.23 -13.25
CA THR A 225 -2.48 -14.76 -14.60
C THR A 225 -3.55 -15.79 -14.99
N SER A 226 -4.28 -16.32 -14.01
CA SER A 226 -5.33 -17.31 -14.23
C SER A 226 -6.50 -16.74 -15.03
N THR A 227 -7.01 -17.52 -15.97
CA THR A 227 -8.24 -17.20 -16.70
C THR A 227 -9.49 -17.41 -15.86
N ASN A 228 -9.41 -18.30 -14.87
CA ASN A 228 -10.47 -18.57 -13.89
C ASN A 228 -9.94 -18.26 -12.48
N VAL A 229 -10.17 -17.04 -12.04
CA VAL A 229 -9.64 -16.54 -10.77
C VAL A 229 -10.44 -17.09 -9.61
N THR A 230 -9.83 -18.00 -8.86
CA THR A 230 -10.43 -18.62 -7.66
C THR A 230 -9.53 -18.32 -6.45
N PRO A 231 -10.08 -17.74 -5.36
CA PRO A 231 -9.32 -17.51 -4.15
C PRO A 231 -8.89 -18.81 -3.47
N THR A 232 -7.66 -18.77 -2.92
CA THR A 232 -7.15 -19.79 -2.00
C THR A 232 -7.04 -19.15 -0.63
N GLU A 233 -7.72 -19.69 0.38
CA GLU A 233 -7.59 -19.28 1.76
C GLU A 233 -6.23 -19.72 2.32
N LEU A 234 -5.48 -18.80 2.92
CA LEU A 234 -4.16 -19.06 3.51
C LEU A 234 -4.22 -19.08 5.03
N ILE A 235 -5.02 -18.19 5.60
CA ILE A 235 -5.22 -18.05 7.03
C ILE A 235 -6.71 -17.85 7.25
N ASN A 236 -7.25 -18.54 8.24
CA ASN A 236 -8.58 -18.26 8.77
C ASN A 236 -8.44 -17.95 10.26
N ILE A 237 -8.75 -16.70 10.64
CA ILE A 237 -8.54 -16.23 12.01
C ILE A 237 -9.48 -16.89 13.02
N ARG A 238 -10.64 -17.40 12.58
CA ARG A 238 -11.61 -18.08 13.44
C ARG A 238 -11.06 -19.43 13.89
N THR A 239 -10.48 -20.19 12.96
CA THR A 239 -9.94 -21.52 13.23
C THR A 239 -8.53 -21.47 13.83
N GLN A 240 -7.67 -20.56 13.33
CA GLN A 240 -6.27 -20.50 13.73
C GLN A 240 -6.05 -19.82 15.10
N TYR A 241 -6.83 -18.79 15.41
CA TYR A 241 -6.68 -18.00 16.63
C TYR A 241 -7.89 -18.06 17.56
N ASN A 242 -8.88 -18.88 17.24
CA ASN A 242 -10.15 -18.95 17.98
C ASN A 242 -10.77 -17.55 18.19
N SER A 243 -10.64 -16.68 17.18
CA SER A 243 -11.03 -15.29 17.26
C SER A 243 -12.54 -15.15 17.37
N SER A 244 -13.01 -14.29 18.28
CA SER A 244 -14.44 -14.02 18.47
C SER A 244 -15.05 -13.32 17.26
N THR A 245 -16.36 -13.41 17.11
CA THR A 245 -17.10 -12.84 15.96
C THR A 245 -16.90 -11.34 15.78
N GLY A 246 -16.65 -10.58 16.85
CA GLY A 246 -16.40 -9.15 16.79
C GLY A 246 -14.99 -8.76 16.30
N ASN A 247 -14.02 -9.66 16.43
CA ASN A 247 -12.64 -9.42 15.97
C ASN A 247 -12.51 -9.80 14.52
N ASN A 248 -12.00 -8.90 13.70
CA ASN A 248 -11.85 -9.09 12.27
C ASN A 248 -10.42 -8.78 11.83
N LEU A 249 -10.03 -9.28 10.66
CA LEU A 249 -8.79 -8.94 10.00
C LEU A 249 -9.00 -7.61 9.24
N TYR A 250 -8.41 -6.52 9.73
CA TYR A 250 -8.62 -5.18 9.19
C TYR A 250 -7.50 -4.64 8.32
N ALA A 251 -6.30 -5.21 8.42
CA ALA A 251 -5.15 -4.71 7.69
C ALA A 251 -4.24 -5.86 7.30
N PHE A 252 -3.63 -5.74 6.15
CA PHE A 252 -2.57 -6.63 5.68
C PHE A 252 -1.68 -5.87 4.70
N GLY A 253 -0.39 -5.99 4.88
CA GLY A 253 0.59 -5.37 3.99
C GLY A 253 1.98 -5.41 4.58
N GLU A 254 2.89 -4.69 3.95
CA GLU A 254 4.26 -4.56 4.44
C GLU A 254 4.35 -3.41 5.43
N GLN A 255 4.97 -3.67 6.58
CA GLN A 255 5.31 -2.69 7.59
C GLN A 255 6.69 -3.02 8.16
N TYR A 256 7.57 -2.01 8.21
CA TYR A 256 8.96 -2.17 8.68
C TYR A 256 9.71 -3.35 8.01
N GLY A 257 9.49 -3.56 6.71
CA GLY A 257 10.11 -4.63 5.93
C GLY A 257 9.56 -6.03 6.18
N LYS A 258 8.46 -6.15 6.92
CA LYS A 258 7.75 -7.41 7.19
C LYS A 258 6.32 -7.35 6.68
N LEU A 259 5.80 -8.47 6.22
CA LEU A 259 4.37 -8.60 5.98
C LEU A 259 3.67 -8.88 7.30
N VAL A 260 2.69 -8.07 7.62
CA VAL A 260 1.93 -8.17 8.86
C VAL A 260 0.43 -8.07 8.58
N TYR A 261 -0.36 -8.59 9.50
CA TYR A 261 -1.81 -8.41 9.51
C TYR A 261 -2.30 -8.15 10.93
N PHE A 262 -3.39 -7.38 11.02
CA PHE A 262 -3.96 -6.95 12.29
C PHE A 262 -5.34 -7.57 12.51
N ILE A 263 -5.53 -8.11 13.71
CA ILE A 263 -6.83 -8.60 14.17
C ILE A 263 -7.32 -7.66 15.28
N THR A 264 -8.50 -7.07 15.07
CA THR A 264 -9.10 -6.12 16.01
C THR A 264 -10.62 -6.11 15.85
N ASP A 265 -11.31 -5.49 16.79
CA ASP A 265 -12.76 -5.27 16.77
C ASP A 265 -13.17 -3.93 16.13
N SER A 266 -12.20 -3.11 15.70
CA SER A 266 -12.43 -1.78 15.14
C SER A 266 -11.54 -1.49 13.95
N PRO A 267 -12.06 -0.84 12.88
CA PRO A 267 -11.24 -0.36 11.78
C PRO A 267 -10.36 0.84 12.19
N ASN A 268 -10.68 1.51 13.28
CA ASN A 268 -9.92 2.63 13.82
C ASN A 268 -8.81 2.10 14.71
N ILE A 269 -7.71 1.68 14.09
CA ILE A 269 -6.52 1.20 14.80
C ILE A 269 -5.94 2.35 15.61
N LYS A 270 -5.83 2.14 16.92
CA LYS A 270 -5.31 3.15 17.85
C LYS A 270 -4.07 2.64 18.55
N LYS A 271 -3.13 3.57 18.74
CA LYS A 271 -2.05 3.43 19.70
C LYS A 271 -2.26 4.50 20.76
N THR A 272 -2.48 4.11 22.00
CA THR A 272 -2.63 5.03 23.12
C THR A 272 -1.33 5.12 23.89
N LYS A 273 -0.94 6.35 24.28
CA LYS A 273 0.26 6.55 25.09
C LYS A 273 0.10 5.84 26.44
N ASP A 274 1.09 5.04 26.81
CA ASP A 274 1.08 4.37 28.11
C ASP A 274 1.19 5.42 29.24
N SER A 275 0.23 5.41 30.16
CA SER A 275 0.21 6.35 31.30
C SER A 275 1.34 6.09 32.30
N SER A 276 1.89 4.87 32.32
CA SER A 276 2.97 4.48 33.23
C SER A 276 4.36 4.62 32.61
N ASN A 277 4.44 4.67 31.28
CA ASN A 277 5.70 4.81 30.54
C ASN A 277 5.48 5.64 29.26
N SER A 278 5.83 6.92 29.32
CA SER A 278 5.62 7.86 28.24
C SER A 278 6.34 7.54 26.91
N SER A 279 7.29 6.60 26.93
CA SER A 279 7.98 6.13 25.71
C SER A 279 7.33 4.92 25.08
N LYS A 280 6.24 4.39 25.66
CA LYS A 280 5.50 3.24 25.15
C LYS A 280 4.09 3.63 24.70
N TYR A 281 3.62 2.91 23.70
CA TYR A 281 2.24 2.98 23.20
C TYR A 281 1.58 1.63 23.33
N ASN A 282 0.37 1.62 23.87
CA ASN A 282 -0.47 0.45 23.93
C ASN A 282 -1.21 0.29 22.60
N LYS A 283 -1.12 -0.88 22.01
CA LYS A 283 -1.83 -1.25 20.77
C LYS A 283 -3.19 -1.86 21.12
N GLU A 284 -4.26 -1.35 20.57
CA GLU A 284 -5.62 -1.89 20.71
C GLU A 284 -5.92 -2.98 19.65
N TYR A 285 -4.89 -3.71 19.21
CA TYR A 285 -5.00 -4.74 18.19
C TYR A 285 -3.91 -5.81 18.35
N ALA A 286 -4.22 -7.02 17.92
CA ALA A 286 -3.24 -8.09 17.80
C ALA A 286 -2.56 -7.99 16.42
N GLU A 287 -1.23 -7.96 16.42
CA GLU A 287 -0.38 -7.91 15.23
C GLU A 287 0.30 -9.25 15.04
N TYR A 288 0.24 -9.76 13.82
CA TYR A 288 0.86 -11.03 13.44
C TYR A 288 1.73 -10.84 12.21
N THR A 289 2.85 -11.53 12.16
CA THR A 289 3.71 -11.59 10.97
C THR A 289 3.21 -12.69 10.04
N PHE A 290 3.09 -12.39 8.77
CA PHE A 290 2.83 -13.36 7.72
C PHE A 290 4.15 -13.74 7.05
N GLU A 291 4.59 -14.97 7.31
CA GLU A 291 5.81 -15.50 6.72
C GLU A 291 5.55 -15.97 5.29
N MET A 292 5.97 -15.16 4.32
CA MET A 292 6.04 -15.63 2.93
C MET A 292 7.31 -16.45 2.71
N CYS A 293 7.19 -17.49 1.94
CA CYS A 293 8.34 -18.28 1.52
C CYS A 293 9.24 -17.41 0.62
N ILE A 294 10.30 -16.86 1.21
CA ILE A 294 11.25 -15.97 0.52
C ILE A 294 12.18 -16.79 -0.39
N SER A 295 12.51 -18.02 0.02
CA SER A 295 13.33 -18.95 -0.75
C SER A 295 12.57 -20.27 -0.96
N HIS A 296 12.11 -20.48 -2.19
CA HIS A 296 11.40 -21.70 -2.53
C HIS A 296 12.36 -22.89 -2.61
N LYS A 297 12.05 -23.95 -1.86
CA LYS A 297 12.67 -25.23 -2.01
C LYS A 297 11.78 -26.09 -2.93
N TRP A 298 12.12 -26.12 -4.21
CA TRP A 298 11.36 -26.84 -5.20
C TRP A 298 11.56 -28.35 -5.06
N ASP A 299 10.49 -29.12 -5.26
CA ASP A 299 10.53 -30.57 -5.38
C ASP A 299 11.23 -31.01 -6.70
N ALA A 300 11.27 -32.29 -6.95
CA ALA A 300 11.85 -32.83 -8.20
C ALA A 300 11.07 -32.45 -9.47
N GLY A 301 9.87 -31.91 -9.31
CA GLY A 301 8.95 -31.56 -10.38
C GLY A 301 8.34 -32.77 -11.10
N VAL A 302 7.13 -32.57 -11.61
CA VAL A 302 6.40 -33.57 -12.39
C VAL A 302 6.21 -33.04 -13.81
N VAL A 303 6.53 -33.88 -14.81
CA VAL A 303 6.23 -33.56 -16.20
C VAL A 303 4.73 -33.60 -16.40
N THR A 304 4.14 -32.45 -16.76
CA THR A 304 2.72 -32.29 -17.00
C THR A 304 2.34 -32.37 -18.48
N LYS A 305 3.36 -32.20 -19.33
CA LYS A 305 3.25 -32.42 -20.78
C LYS A 305 4.61 -32.85 -21.30
N GLU A 306 4.65 -34.02 -21.94
CA GLU A 306 5.88 -34.49 -22.60
C GLU A 306 6.23 -33.63 -23.82
N PRO A 307 7.53 -33.34 -24.07
CA PRO A 307 7.96 -32.72 -25.32
C PRO A 307 7.82 -33.70 -26.47
N THR A 308 7.62 -33.16 -27.67
CA THR A 308 7.63 -33.92 -28.92
C THR A 308 8.62 -33.27 -29.90
N TYR A 309 8.88 -33.85 -31.03
CA TYR A 309 9.72 -33.27 -32.09
C TYR A 309 9.17 -31.95 -32.62
N THR A 310 7.90 -31.65 -32.41
CA THR A 310 7.22 -30.45 -32.94
C THR A 310 6.70 -29.51 -31.87
N SER A 311 6.64 -29.95 -30.60
CA SER A 311 6.10 -29.12 -29.50
C SER A 311 6.94 -29.26 -28.23
N THR A 312 7.04 -28.18 -27.48
CA THR A 312 7.67 -28.15 -26.15
C THR A 312 6.79 -28.88 -25.13
N GLY A 313 7.44 -29.48 -24.15
CA GLY A 313 6.83 -30.02 -22.95
C GLY A 313 6.74 -29.00 -21.82
N THR A 314 6.13 -29.42 -20.71
CA THR A 314 6.05 -28.63 -19.46
C THR A 314 6.31 -29.49 -18.24
N LYS A 315 7.07 -28.94 -17.28
CA LYS A 315 7.33 -29.55 -15.99
C LYS A 315 6.89 -28.62 -14.87
N LYS A 316 6.04 -29.13 -13.98
CA LYS A 316 5.53 -28.40 -12.82
C LYS A 316 6.32 -28.79 -11.58
N TYR A 317 6.82 -27.79 -10.87
CA TYR A 317 7.47 -27.93 -9.57
C TYR A 317 6.57 -27.38 -8.48
N THR A 318 6.64 -27.96 -7.30
CA THR A 318 5.94 -27.49 -6.10
C THR A 318 6.96 -27.17 -5.03
N CYS A 319 6.82 -26.01 -4.40
CA CYS A 319 7.65 -25.66 -3.27
C CYS A 319 7.29 -26.51 -2.05
N THR A 320 8.27 -27.23 -1.49
CA THR A 320 8.06 -28.07 -0.31
C THR A 320 7.79 -27.28 0.97
N ASN A 321 8.12 -25.95 0.98
CA ASN A 321 7.93 -25.10 2.14
C ASN A 321 6.56 -24.41 2.18
N CYS A 322 6.00 -24.04 1.02
CA CYS A 322 4.78 -23.22 0.97
C CYS A 322 3.71 -23.72 -0.02
N GLY A 323 3.98 -24.81 -0.76
CA GLY A 323 3.04 -25.35 -1.74
C GLY A 323 2.91 -24.54 -3.05
N GLU A 324 3.64 -23.44 -3.18
CA GLU A 324 3.63 -22.64 -4.42
C GLU A 324 4.19 -23.45 -5.59
N THR A 325 3.64 -23.21 -6.79
CA THR A 325 4.02 -23.98 -7.96
C THR A 325 4.63 -23.07 -9.04
N LYS A 326 5.64 -23.60 -9.77
CA LYS A 326 6.15 -22.99 -11.00
C LYS A 326 6.11 -23.99 -12.14
N ILE A 327 6.01 -23.51 -13.37
CA ILE A 327 6.08 -24.31 -14.58
C ILE A 327 7.31 -23.91 -15.37
N GLU A 328 8.09 -24.90 -15.78
CA GLU A 328 9.21 -24.71 -16.69
C GLU A 328 8.93 -25.42 -18.03
N THR A 329 9.38 -24.80 -19.10
CA THR A 329 9.28 -25.39 -20.45
C THR A 329 10.40 -26.40 -20.67
N ILE A 330 10.04 -27.60 -21.11
CA ILE A 330 10.99 -28.62 -21.60
C ILE A 330 11.16 -28.41 -23.10
N ALA A 331 12.41 -28.30 -23.54
CA ALA A 331 12.72 -28.17 -24.97
C ALA A 331 12.18 -29.35 -25.79
N LYS A 332 11.99 -29.10 -27.10
CA LYS A 332 11.58 -30.11 -28.08
C LYS A 332 12.64 -31.21 -28.21
#